data_80eabb272a101f50b56d63674de19f5a
#
_entry.id   80eabb272a101f50b56d63674de19f5a
#
_cell.length_a   1.000
_cell.length_b   1.000
_cell.length_c   1.000
_cell.angle_alpha   90.00
_cell.angle_beta   90.00
_cell.angle_gamma   90.00
#
_symmetry.space_group_name_H-M   'P 1'
#
loop_
_entity.id
_entity.type
_entity.pdbx_description
1 polymer ?
#
loop_
_entity_poly.entity_id
_entity_poly.type
_entity_poly.pdbx_seq_one_letter_code
_entity_poly.pdbx_strand_id
1 'polypeptide(L)'
;MKRGKRLILYLMDGDPTDRIKCKLDNRTSIAYKIPRTSIDKCKNIPHLEQSGIYFLFGTDHELNDIVYVGQACVRKNKNGVLSRILEPHDTIDWNEAIIFTTTDHSFGLTEISYLEHRFYNIITDAKRYTVVNINNPTEGDPVEEIKSAMEDHIDDARIIFPALGHKLFEPITKPESKEDPDNEPLLHMEYSGYKATGKRTNEGFVILKGSAVNPNLNKSCPANVIRFREKYGNQIDKATCTLTETILLSSPSAAAGFIGGCSLSGNILWKDEKGTSLKKLEQSSL
;
A
#
# COMPACT_ATOMS: atom_id res chain seq x y z
N MET A 1 17.75 -16.17 -9.03
CA MET A 1 18.41 -15.46 -7.93
C MET A 1 18.04 -13.98 -8.04
N LYS A 2 17.30 -13.40 -7.07
CA LYS A 2 16.97 -11.96 -7.05
C LYS A 2 18.27 -11.17 -6.86
N ARG A 3 18.56 -10.21 -7.73
CA ARG A 3 19.75 -9.35 -7.63
C ARG A 3 19.46 -8.18 -6.68
N GLY A 4 20.43 -7.80 -5.85
CA GLY A 4 20.36 -6.58 -5.06
C GLY A 4 20.20 -5.34 -5.96
N LYS A 5 19.42 -4.35 -5.50
CA LYS A 5 19.22 -3.06 -6.19
C LYS A 5 19.70 -1.94 -5.27
N ARG A 6 20.37 -0.95 -5.84
CA ARG A 6 20.81 0.24 -5.09
C ARG A 6 19.75 1.32 -5.21
N LEU A 7 19.22 1.72 -4.06
CA LEU A 7 18.29 2.82 -3.93
C LEU A 7 18.98 4.01 -3.27
N ILE A 8 18.77 5.21 -3.81
CA ILE A 8 19.36 6.46 -3.30
C ILE A 8 18.23 7.32 -2.76
N LEU A 9 18.24 7.55 -1.44
CA LEU A 9 17.40 8.49 -0.74
C LEU A 9 18.22 9.74 -0.41
N TYR A 10 17.70 10.89 -0.81
CA TYR A 10 18.33 12.19 -0.53
C TYR A 10 17.35 13.04 0.28
N LEU A 11 17.71 13.32 1.54
CA LEU A 11 16.95 14.19 2.43
C LEU A 11 17.25 15.63 2.04
N MET A 12 16.31 16.27 1.35
CA MET A 12 16.51 17.59 0.74
C MET A 12 16.70 18.70 1.78
N ASP A 13 16.09 18.51 2.95
CA ASP A 13 16.15 19.45 4.09
C ASP A 13 16.95 18.88 5.28
N GLY A 14 17.63 17.73 5.10
CA GLY A 14 18.35 17.05 6.17
C GLY A 14 17.46 16.33 7.18
N ASP A 15 16.15 16.37 7.01
CA ASP A 15 15.13 15.76 7.89
C ASP A 15 14.37 14.64 7.15
N PRO A 16 14.30 13.42 7.69
CA PRO A 16 13.57 12.31 7.07
C PRO A 16 12.04 12.50 7.06
N THR A 17 11.52 13.45 7.84
CA THR A 17 10.08 13.78 7.88
C THR A 17 9.68 14.88 6.90
N ASP A 18 10.65 15.58 6.27
CA ASP A 18 10.42 16.62 5.26
C ASP A 18 10.60 16.05 3.85
N ARG A 19 11.07 16.85 2.88
CA ARG A 19 11.15 16.48 1.47
C ARG A 19 12.24 15.44 1.22
N ILE A 20 11.86 14.36 0.54
CA ILE A 20 12.78 13.28 0.17
C ILE A 20 12.76 13.10 -1.35
N LYS A 21 13.94 13.05 -1.94
CA LYS A 21 14.15 12.62 -3.33
C LYS A 21 14.62 11.19 -3.34
N CYS A 22 14.00 10.34 -4.14
CA CYS A 22 14.34 8.92 -4.23
C CYS A 22 14.51 8.47 -5.68
N LYS A 23 15.54 7.68 -5.95
CA LYS A 23 15.77 7.07 -7.26
C LYS A 23 16.50 5.73 -7.16
N LEU A 24 16.28 4.87 -8.13
CA LEU A 24 17.10 3.68 -8.36
C LEU A 24 18.36 4.05 -9.13
N ASP A 25 19.48 3.40 -8.79
CA ASP A 25 20.73 3.54 -9.56
C ASP A 25 20.56 2.95 -10.95
N ASN A 26 21.16 3.61 -11.95
CA ASN A 26 21.08 3.22 -13.37
C ASN A 26 19.65 3.19 -13.96
N ARG A 27 18.72 3.97 -13.38
CA ARG A 27 17.36 4.16 -13.87
C ARG A 27 17.03 5.65 -13.98
N THR A 28 16.13 5.97 -14.88
CA THR A 28 15.68 7.36 -15.08
C THR A 28 14.51 7.73 -14.18
N SER A 29 13.79 6.75 -13.64
CA SER A 29 12.69 6.94 -12.69
C SER A 29 13.15 7.66 -11.43
N ILE A 30 12.42 8.71 -11.05
CA ILE A 30 12.68 9.51 -9.86
C ILE A 30 11.37 9.85 -9.15
N ALA A 31 11.38 9.80 -7.83
CA ALA A 31 10.25 10.21 -7.01
C ALA A 31 10.64 11.30 -6.01
N TYR A 32 9.70 12.18 -5.73
CA TYR A 32 9.78 13.19 -4.68
C TYR A 32 8.62 12.98 -3.72
N LYS A 33 8.94 12.67 -2.47
CA LYS A 33 8.00 12.66 -1.35
C LYS A 33 8.01 14.03 -0.71
N ILE A 34 6.83 14.65 -0.58
CA ILE A 34 6.71 16.06 -0.19
C ILE A 34 5.51 16.19 0.77
N PRO A 35 5.74 16.55 2.05
CA PRO A 35 4.67 16.96 2.94
C PRO A 35 3.94 18.19 2.38
N ARG A 36 2.61 18.27 2.54
CA ARG A 36 1.81 19.42 2.07
C ARG A 36 2.35 20.76 2.58
N THR A 37 2.83 20.79 3.81
CA THR A 37 3.42 21.99 4.44
C THR A 37 4.70 22.47 3.77
N SER A 38 5.38 21.62 2.99
CA SER A 38 6.65 21.93 2.31
C SER A 38 6.53 22.05 0.79
N ILE A 39 5.31 21.99 0.23
CA ILE A 39 5.08 22.01 -1.22
C ILE A 39 5.59 23.32 -1.85
N ASP A 40 5.44 24.44 -1.18
CA ASP A 40 5.91 25.76 -1.67
C ASP A 40 7.42 25.85 -1.83
N LYS A 41 8.18 25.06 -1.08
CA LYS A 41 9.66 24.98 -1.19
C LYS A 41 10.11 24.29 -2.48
N CYS A 42 9.19 23.72 -3.26
CA CYS A 42 9.50 22.90 -4.44
C CYS A 42 9.53 23.69 -5.76
N LYS A 43 9.24 24.99 -5.75
CA LYS A 43 9.06 25.83 -6.96
C LYS A 43 10.28 25.90 -7.90
N ASN A 44 11.47 25.54 -7.43
CA ASN A 44 12.69 25.61 -8.24
C ASN A 44 13.33 24.23 -8.47
N ILE A 45 12.54 23.16 -8.40
CA ILE A 45 13.02 21.81 -8.68
C ILE A 45 12.73 21.48 -10.15
N PRO A 46 13.76 21.40 -11.04
CA PRO A 46 13.52 21.27 -12.49
C PRO A 46 12.67 20.06 -12.87
N HIS A 47 12.84 18.92 -12.20
CA HIS A 47 12.05 17.72 -12.46
C HIS A 47 10.56 17.85 -12.10
N LEU A 48 10.15 18.87 -11.34
CA LEU A 48 8.76 19.11 -10.99
C LEU A 48 8.07 20.10 -11.94
N GLU A 49 8.82 20.70 -12.85
CA GLU A 49 8.32 21.55 -13.94
C GLU A 49 8.00 20.75 -15.22
N GLN A 50 8.18 19.42 -15.18
CA GLN A 50 7.93 18.52 -16.31
C GLN A 50 6.67 17.65 -16.10
N SER A 51 6.38 16.82 -17.10
CA SER A 51 5.28 15.84 -17.03
C SER A 51 5.55 14.78 -15.96
N GLY A 52 4.51 14.31 -15.30
CA GLY A 52 4.62 13.27 -14.29
C GLY A 52 3.27 12.80 -13.76
N ILE A 53 3.35 11.76 -12.95
CA ILE A 53 2.24 11.23 -12.16
C ILE A 53 2.41 11.72 -10.72
N TYR A 54 1.32 12.09 -10.07
CA TYR A 54 1.33 12.46 -8.66
C TYR A 54 0.30 11.66 -7.89
N PHE A 55 0.66 11.37 -6.66
CA PHE A 55 -0.16 10.63 -5.70
C PHE A 55 -0.32 11.52 -4.48
N LEU A 56 -1.58 11.82 -4.13
CA LEU A 56 -1.91 12.57 -2.93
C LEU A 56 -2.42 11.60 -1.88
N PHE A 57 -1.82 11.63 -0.71
CA PHE A 57 -2.15 10.73 0.40
C PHE A 57 -2.87 11.47 1.50
N GLY A 58 -3.88 10.84 2.06
CA GLY A 58 -4.66 11.35 3.18
C GLY A 58 -5.31 10.23 3.98
N THR A 59 -6.18 10.62 4.88
CA THR A 59 -6.97 9.69 5.69
C THR A 59 -8.42 10.15 5.68
N ASP A 60 -9.35 9.23 5.51
CA ASP A 60 -10.78 9.55 5.57
C ASP A 60 -11.29 9.68 7.02
N HIS A 61 -12.56 10.00 7.19
CA HIS A 61 -13.20 10.15 8.50
C HIS A 61 -13.24 8.85 9.32
N GLU A 62 -13.12 7.69 8.66
CA GLU A 62 -13.07 6.36 9.29
C GLU A 62 -11.63 5.91 9.57
N LEU A 63 -10.65 6.79 9.37
CA LEU A 63 -9.21 6.52 9.51
C LEU A 63 -8.68 5.48 8.51
N ASN A 64 -9.32 5.32 7.35
CA ASN A 64 -8.75 4.54 6.26
C ASN A 64 -7.78 5.39 5.46
N ASP A 65 -6.69 4.75 5.03
CA ASP A 65 -5.74 5.39 4.12
C ASP A 65 -6.39 5.58 2.74
N ILE A 66 -6.39 6.81 2.25
CA ILE A 66 -6.92 7.19 0.95
C ILE A 66 -5.82 7.73 0.05
N VAL A 67 -6.00 7.57 -1.26
CA VAL A 67 -5.07 8.09 -2.25
C VAL A 67 -5.83 8.62 -3.47
N TYR A 68 -5.37 9.75 -3.98
CA TYR A 68 -5.73 10.28 -5.29
C TYR A 68 -4.55 10.10 -6.24
N VAL A 69 -4.80 9.60 -7.45
CA VAL A 69 -3.80 9.46 -8.51
C VAL A 69 -4.13 10.44 -9.62
N GLY A 70 -3.14 11.22 -10.05
CA GLY A 70 -3.34 12.18 -11.13
C GLY A 70 -2.10 12.33 -12.01
N GLN A 71 -2.31 12.86 -13.19
CA GLN A 71 -1.25 13.19 -14.15
C GLN A 71 -1.18 14.69 -14.43
N ALA A 72 -0.03 15.15 -14.81
CA ALA A 72 0.15 16.48 -15.37
C ALA A 72 1.14 16.45 -16.53
N CYS A 73 0.73 16.97 -17.66
CA CYS A 73 1.59 17.20 -18.82
C CYS A 73 2.11 18.64 -18.82
N VAL A 74 3.34 18.83 -19.24
CA VAL A 74 3.88 20.18 -19.50
C VAL A 74 3.03 20.88 -20.57
N ARG A 75 2.39 21.98 -20.21
CA ARG A 75 1.67 22.84 -21.13
C ARG A 75 2.61 23.93 -21.67
N LYS A 76 2.18 24.64 -22.74
CA LYS A 76 2.93 25.76 -23.35
C LYS A 76 3.41 26.83 -22.35
N ASN A 77 2.78 26.91 -21.18
CA ASN A 77 3.10 27.84 -20.10
C ASN A 77 4.17 27.33 -19.12
N LYS A 78 4.86 26.24 -19.41
CA LYS A 78 5.85 25.58 -18.53
C LYS A 78 5.29 25.12 -17.18
N ASN A 79 3.98 24.93 -17.07
CA ASN A 79 3.36 24.39 -15.86
C ASN A 79 3.47 22.87 -15.90
N GLY A 80 4.35 22.29 -15.07
CA GLY A 80 4.54 20.85 -14.90
C GLY A 80 3.66 20.29 -13.77
N VAL A 81 4.06 19.13 -13.28
CA VAL A 81 3.32 18.38 -12.27
C VAL A 81 3.13 19.16 -10.96
N LEU A 82 4.09 19.98 -10.55
CA LEU A 82 3.97 20.79 -9.33
C LEU A 82 2.83 21.78 -9.41
N SER A 83 2.66 22.47 -10.55
CA SER A 83 1.56 23.44 -10.73
C SER A 83 0.20 22.78 -10.61
N ARG A 84 0.06 21.54 -11.07
CA ARG A 84 -1.18 20.76 -10.97
C ARG A 84 -1.53 20.40 -9.52
N ILE A 85 -0.53 20.06 -8.71
CA ILE A 85 -0.73 19.73 -7.30
C ILE A 85 -1.13 20.97 -6.48
N LEU A 86 -0.67 22.16 -6.88
CA LEU A 86 -1.04 23.43 -6.24
C LEU A 86 -2.46 23.89 -6.56
N GLU A 87 -3.11 23.31 -7.57
CA GLU A 87 -4.53 23.56 -7.84
C GLU A 87 -5.40 22.92 -6.71
N PRO A 88 -6.61 23.42 -6.46
CA PRO A 88 -7.54 22.82 -5.50
C PRO A 88 -7.85 21.36 -5.83
N HIS A 89 -7.86 20.52 -4.81
CA HIS A 89 -8.25 19.11 -4.88
C HIS A 89 -9.38 18.85 -3.89
N ASP A 90 -10.63 19.08 -4.33
CA ASP A 90 -11.82 18.99 -3.47
C ASP A 90 -12.18 17.54 -3.07
N THR A 91 -11.58 16.56 -3.72
CA THR A 91 -11.86 15.12 -3.50
C THR A 91 -11.06 14.50 -2.38
N ILE A 92 -10.01 15.17 -1.92
CA ILE A 92 -9.10 14.62 -0.91
C ILE A 92 -8.50 15.73 -0.03
N ASP A 93 -8.60 15.55 1.28
CA ASP A 93 -7.78 16.30 2.22
C ASP A 93 -6.45 15.57 2.43
N TRP A 94 -5.46 15.95 1.64
CA TRP A 94 -4.16 15.29 1.60
C TRP A 94 -3.14 15.96 2.53
N ASN A 95 -2.25 15.17 3.07
CA ASN A 95 -1.16 15.62 3.95
C ASN A 95 0.23 15.43 3.32
N GLU A 96 0.36 14.51 2.37
CA GLU A 96 1.62 14.17 1.72
C GLU A 96 1.39 13.88 0.23
N ALA A 97 2.34 14.26 -0.61
CA ALA A 97 2.35 13.93 -2.03
C ALA A 97 3.61 13.13 -2.40
N ILE A 98 3.47 12.16 -3.29
CA ILE A 98 4.60 11.59 -4.04
C ILE A 98 4.44 11.97 -5.50
N ILE A 99 5.45 12.60 -6.06
CA ILE A 99 5.54 12.95 -7.47
C ILE A 99 6.51 11.97 -8.14
N PHE A 100 6.05 11.28 -9.16
CA PHE A 100 6.82 10.30 -9.92
C PHE A 100 7.04 10.80 -11.35
N THR A 101 8.30 10.92 -11.74
CA THR A 101 8.70 11.45 -13.04
C THR A 101 10.05 10.85 -13.47
N THR A 102 10.72 11.41 -14.46
CA THR A 102 12.00 10.92 -14.97
C THR A 102 13.08 11.99 -14.95
N THR A 103 14.34 11.58 -14.99
CA THR A 103 15.49 12.51 -15.06
C THR A 103 15.80 12.96 -16.48
N ASP A 104 15.26 12.28 -17.49
CA ASP A 104 15.53 12.49 -18.93
C ASP A 104 14.36 13.11 -19.69
N HIS A 105 13.31 13.55 -18.99
CA HIS A 105 12.10 14.15 -19.58
C HIS A 105 11.37 13.23 -20.57
N SER A 106 11.46 11.90 -20.44
CA SER A 106 10.87 10.93 -21.36
C SER A 106 9.34 10.79 -21.25
N PHE A 107 8.70 11.38 -20.22
CA PHE A 107 7.25 11.31 -20.07
C PHE A 107 6.52 12.33 -20.93
N GLY A 108 5.92 11.89 -22.03
CA GLY A 108 4.97 12.64 -22.83
C GLY A 108 3.51 12.43 -22.38
N LEU A 109 2.57 13.00 -23.11
CA LEU A 109 1.14 12.94 -22.77
C LEU A 109 0.60 11.50 -22.80
N THR A 110 0.97 10.72 -23.79
CA THR A 110 0.50 9.34 -23.97
C THR A 110 1.05 8.43 -22.89
N GLU A 111 2.33 8.61 -22.55
CA GLU A 111 3.04 7.86 -21.51
C GLU A 111 2.42 8.10 -20.13
N ILE A 112 2.16 9.35 -19.76
CA ILE A 112 1.57 9.66 -18.46
C ILE A 112 0.10 9.22 -18.39
N SER A 113 -0.67 9.27 -19.48
CA SER A 113 -2.05 8.76 -19.50
C SER A 113 -2.08 7.25 -19.30
N TYR A 114 -1.17 6.52 -19.93
CA TYR A 114 -1.00 5.09 -19.71
C TYR A 114 -0.62 4.79 -18.26
N LEU A 115 0.39 5.47 -17.71
CA LEU A 115 0.87 5.27 -16.34
C LEU A 115 -0.23 5.59 -15.31
N GLU A 116 -0.97 6.69 -15.46
CA GLU A 116 -2.06 7.05 -14.54
C GLU A 116 -3.12 5.94 -14.50
N HIS A 117 -3.57 5.47 -15.66
CA HIS A 117 -4.53 4.37 -15.76
C HIS A 117 -4.01 3.09 -15.13
N ARG A 118 -2.75 2.71 -15.44
CA ARG A 118 -2.12 1.51 -14.88
C ARG A 118 -1.95 1.59 -13.37
N PHE A 119 -1.46 2.70 -12.83
CA PHE A 119 -1.32 2.89 -11.40
C PHE A 119 -2.67 2.86 -10.68
N TYR A 120 -3.68 3.53 -11.23
CA TYR A 120 -5.03 3.50 -10.69
C TYR A 120 -5.54 2.06 -10.56
N ASN A 121 -5.43 1.24 -11.60
CA ASN A 121 -5.87 -0.16 -11.57
C ASN A 121 -5.07 -1.00 -10.57
N ILE A 122 -3.73 -0.89 -10.57
CA ILE A 122 -2.88 -1.64 -9.64
C ILE A 122 -3.21 -1.31 -8.18
N ILE A 123 -3.46 -0.05 -7.85
CA ILE A 123 -3.81 0.38 -6.49
C ILE A 123 -5.19 -0.14 -6.10
N THR A 124 -6.15 -0.05 -7.01
CA THR A 124 -7.51 -0.56 -6.79
C THR A 124 -7.50 -2.06 -6.53
N ASP A 125 -6.72 -2.82 -7.30
CA ASP A 125 -6.57 -4.27 -7.14
C ASP A 125 -5.82 -4.66 -5.86
N ALA A 126 -4.84 -3.84 -5.44
CA ALA A 126 -4.07 -4.07 -4.21
C ALA A 126 -4.90 -3.89 -2.93
N LYS A 127 -5.98 -3.11 -2.96
CA LYS A 127 -6.93 -2.86 -1.84
C LYS A 127 -6.28 -2.39 -0.53
N ARG A 128 -5.12 -1.72 -0.62
CA ARG A 128 -4.45 -1.16 0.56
C ARG A 128 -4.89 0.25 0.87
N TYR A 129 -5.18 1.01 -0.17
CA TYR A 129 -5.67 2.37 -0.11
C TYR A 129 -7.01 2.45 -0.81
N THR A 130 -7.90 3.28 -0.31
CA THR A 130 -9.11 3.64 -1.04
C THR A 130 -8.75 4.72 -2.06
N VAL A 131 -8.96 4.41 -3.35
CA VAL A 131 -8.74 5.39 -4.42
C VAL A 131 -9.94 6.33 -4.49
N VAL A 132 -9.70 7.64 -4.37
CA VAL A 132 -10.77 8.66 -4.31
C VAL A 132 -10.93 9.46 -5.61
N ASN A 133 -10.42 8.96 -6.72
CA ASN A 133 -10.65 9.55 -8.03
C ASN A 133 -12.16 9.53 -8.38
N ILE A 134 -12.70 10.66 -8.83
CA ILE A 134 -14.12 10.73 -9.25
C ILE A 134 -14.36 9.89 -10.51
N ASN A 135 -13.43 9.95 -11.46
CA ASN A 135 -13.52 9.24 -12.72
C ASN A 135 -12.32 8.28 -12.86
N ASN A 136 -12.55 7.14 -13.49
CA ASN A 136 -11.47 6.26 -13.88
C ASN A 136 -10.60 6.97 -14.94
N PRO A 137 -9.27 6.98 -14.79
CA PRO A 137 -8.39 7.53 -15.80
C PRO A 137 -8.56 6.83 -17.15
N THR A 138 -8.54 7.61 -18.23
CA THR A 138 -8.60 7.06 -19.59
C THR A 138 -7.26 6.39 -19.90
N GLU A 139 -7.32 5.17 -20.40
CA GLU A 139 -6.11 4.48 -20.86
C GLU A 139 -5.52 5.22 -22.07
N GLY A 140 -4.24 5.60 -21.96
CA GLY A 140 -3.46 6.03 -23.11
C GLY A 140 -3.18 4.82 -24.00
N ASP A 141 -3.08 5.02 -25.32
CA ASP A 141 -2.73 3.94 -26.27
C ASP A 141 -1.34 4.16 -26.90
N PRO A 142 -0.25 4.01 -26.14
CA PRO A 142 1.10 4.04 -26.67
C PRO A 142 1.36 2.75 -27.48
N VAL A 143 2.32 2.82 -28.42
CA VAL A 143 2.80 1.65 -29.13
C VAL A 143 3.46 0.64 -28.17
N GLU A 144 3.61 -0.62 -28.60
CA GLU A 144 4.04 -1.74 -27.75
C GLU A 144 5.38 -1.48 -27.04
N GLU A 145 6.35 -0.91 -27.75
CA GLU A 145 7.67 -0.62 -27.21
C GLU A 145 7.59 0.42 -26.07
N ILE A 146 6.72 1.41 -26.20
CA ILE A 146 6.49 2.41 -25.17
C ILE A 146 5.74 1.79 -23.98
N LYS A 147 4.73 0.94 -24.22
CA LYS A 147 4.05 0.19 -23.13
C LYS A 147 5.07 -0.60 -22.31
N SER A 148 5.97 -1.33 -22.97
CA SER A 148 7.02 -2.09 -22.29
C SER A 148 7.92 -1.20 -21.42
N ALA A 149 8.35 -0.05 -21.95
CA ALA A 149 9.15 0.90 -21.19
C ALA A 149 8.38 1.49 -19.97
N MET A 150 7.08 1.74 -20.11
CA MET A 150 6.24 2.23 -19.02
C MET A 150 6.04 1.17 -17.92
N GLU A 151 5.94 -0.11 -18.26
CA GLU A 151 5.91 -1.20 -17.26
C GLU A 151 7.23 -1.29 -16.48
N ASP A 152 8.40 -1.03 -17.11
CA ASP A 152 9.68 -0.88 -16.40
C ASP A 152 9.64 0.26 -15.36
N HIS A 153 9.02 1.41 -15.69
CA HIS A 153 8.82 2.51 -14.74
C HIS A 153 7.88 2.14 -13.60
N ILE A 154 6.84 1.33 -13.86
CA ILE A 154 5.94 0.79 -12.82
C ILE A 154 6.72 -0.15 -11.89
N ASP A 155 7.61 -0.99 -12.43
CA ASP A 155 8.47 -1.87 -11.62
C ASP A 155 9.44 -1.07 -10.75
N ASP A 156 9.97 0.05 -11.24
CA ASP A 156 10.78 0.98 -10.44
C ASP A 156 9.94 1.62 -9.33
N ALA A 157 8.70 2.04 -9.61
CA ALA A 157 7.78 2.59 -8.61
C ALA A 157 7.46 1.58 -7.49
N ARG A 158 7.28 0.28 -7.83
CA ARG A 158 7.08 -0.81 -6.86
C ARG A 158 8.23 -0.97 -5.86
N ILE A 159 9.42 -0.45 -6.17
CA ILE A 159 10.57 -0.47 -5.29
C ILE A 159 10.70 0.86 -4.53
N ILE A 160 10.48 1.98 -5.23
CA ILE A 160 10.66 3.32 -4.70
C ILE A 160 9.60 3.65 -3.64
N PHE A 161 8.32 3.38 -3.92
CA PHE A 161 7.23 3.78 -3.04
C PHE A 161 7.27 3.10 -1.66
N PRO A 162 7.52 1.78 -1.53
CA PRO A 162 7.69 1.15 -0.22
C PRO A 162 8.85 1.73 0.59
N ALA A 163 9.95 2.12 -0.06
CA ALA A 163 11.07 2.77 0.60
C ALA A 163 10.75 4.21 1.07
N LEU A 164 9.76 4.85 0.45
CA LEU A 164 9.20 6.13 0.89
C LEU A 164 8.08 5.98 1.93
N GLY A 165 7.72 4.75 2.32
CA GLY A 165 6.73 4.46 3.35
C GLY A 165 5.35 4.01 2.82
N HIS A 166 5.14 3.98 1.50
CA HIS A 166 3.85 3.65 0.88
C HIS A 166 3.90 2.34 0.09
N LYS A 167 3.35 1.27 0.64
CA LYS A 167 3.23 -0.04 -0.06
C LYS A 167 2.00 -0.11 -0.95
N LEU A 168 1.82 0.93 -1.75
CA LEU A 168 0.63 1.24 -2.52
C LEU A 168 0.26 0.16 -3.55
N PHE A 169 1.27 -0.46 -4.16
CA PHE A 169 1.11 -1.37 -5.30
C PHE A 169 1.14 -2.86 -4.93
N GLU A 170 1.34 -3.18 -3.68
CA GLU A 170 1.44 -4.56 -3.22
C GLU A 170 0.11 -5.02 -2.62
N PRO A 171 -0.48 -6.13 -3.06
CA PRO A 171 -1.65 -6.68 -2.40
C PRO A 171 -1.32 -7.07 -0.94
N ILE A 172 -2.34 -7.07 -0.06
CA ILE A 172 -2.19 -7.47 1.35
C ILE A 172 -1.66 -8.91 1.46
N THR A 173 -2.08 -9.77 0.52
CA THR A 173 -1.53 -11.12 0.35
C THR A 173 -0.90 -11.24 -1.02
N LYS A 174 0.36 -11.65 -1.08
CA LYS A 174 0.94 -12.08 -2.37
C LYS A 174 0.21 -13.33 -2.83
N PRO A 175 -0.15 -13.43 -4.13
CA PRO A 175 -0.67 -14.68 -4.67
C PRO A 175 0.35 -15.80 -4.40
N GLU A 176 -0.14 -16.96 -3.98
CA GLU A 176 0.70 -18.13 -3.69
C GLU A 176 1.41 -18.58 -4.96
N SER A 177 2.67 -18.21 -5.12
CA SER A 177 3.54 -18.87 -6.08
C SER A 177 4.12 -20.12 -5.42
N LYS A 178 3.93 -21.29 -6.03
CA LYS A 178 4.46 -22.57 -5.55
C LYS A 178 5.99 -22.62 -5.40
N GLU A 179 6.69 -21.57 -5.79
CA GLU A 179 8.16 -21.50 -5.85
C GLU A 179 8.76 -20.41 -4.93
N ASP A 180 7.98 -19.79 -4.04
CA ASP A 180 8.53 -18.79 -3.12
C ASP A 180 9.09 -19.51 -1.88
N PRO A 181 10.44 -19.57 -1.68
CA PRO A 181 11.04 -20.21 -0.51
C PRO A 181 10.69 -19.50 0.82
N ASP A 182 10.11 -18.29 0.75
CA ASP A 182 9.60 -17.55 1.89
C ASP A 182 8.09 -17.82 2.14
N ASN A 183 7.55 -18.93 1.65
CA ASN A 183 6.14 -19.25 1.80
C ASN A 183 5.85 -19.67 3.25
N GLU A 184 5.51 -18.68 4.08
CA GLU A 184 5.05 -18.91 5.45
C GLU A 184 3.84 -19.85 5.46
N PRO A 185 3.83 -20.88 6.34
CA PRO A 185 2.75 -21.86 6.37
C PRO A 185 1.40 -21.20 6.70
N LEU A 186 0.33 -21.75 6.15
CA LEU A 186 -1.01 -21.42 6.59
C LEU A 186 -1.19 -21.86 8.04
N LEU A 187 -1.76 -20.99 8.84
CA LEU A 187 -2.05 -21.22 10.24
C LEU A 187 -3.55 -21.19 10.46
N HIS A 188 -4.02 -22.08 11.32
CA HIS A 188 -5.41 -22.22 11.69
C HIS A 188 -5.58 -21.97 13.18
N MET A 189 -6.69 -21.33 13.54
CA MET A 189 -7.10 -21.23 14.92
C MET A 189 -8.59 -21.54 15.07
N GLU A 190 -8.95 -22.04 16.24
CA GLU A 190 -10.33 -22.17 16.66
C GLU A 190 -10.47 -21.64 18.09
N TYR A 191 -11.47 -20.79 18.30
CA TYR A 191 -11.80 -20.25 19.61
C TYR A 191 -13.30 -20.08 19.76
N SER A 192 -13.91 -20.66 20.78
CA SER A 192 -15.36 -20.63 21.03
C SER A 192 -16.22 -21.03 19.81
N GLY A 193 -15.76 -21.98 19.00
CA GLY A 193 -16.43 -22.45 17.78
C GLY A 193 -16.18 -21.60 16.52
N TYR A 194 -15.46 -20.50 16.63
CA TYR A 194 -15.09 -19.66 15.49
C TYR A 194 -13.74 -20.10 14.93
N LYS A 195 -13.73 -20.48 13.65
CA LYS A 195 -12.53 -20.97 12.94
C LYS A 195 -12.00 -19.89 12.02
N ALA A 196 -10.71 -19.70 12.03
CA ALA A 196 -10.03 -18.74 11.19
C ALA A 196 -8.75 -19.33 10.59
N THR A 197 -8.42 -18.85 9.38
CA THR A 197 -7.16 -19.17 8.69
C THR A 197 -6.39 -17.87 8.46
N GLY A 198 -5.08 -17.94 8.65
CA GLY A 198 -4.21 -16.78 8.46
C GLY A 198 -2.77 -17.19 8.24
N LYS A 199 -1.90 -16.21 8.02
CA LYS A 199 -0.45 -16.42 7.88
C LYS A 199 0.36 -15.21 8.34
N ARG A 200 1.60 -15.42 8.71
CA ARG A 200 2.55 -14.33 8.97
C ARG A 200 2.95 -13.66 7.66
N THR A 201 3.25 -12.40 7.75
CA THR A 201 3.85 -11.62 6.67
C THR A 201 4.91 -10.68 7.24
N ASN A 202 5.74 -10.10 6.40
CA ASN A 202 6.72 -9.07 6.81
C ASN A 202 6.07 -7.79 7.38
N GLU A 203 4.73 -7.68 7.28
CA GLU A 203 3.96 -6.50 7.72
C GLU A 203 3.11 -6.78 8.97
N GLY A 204 3.02 -8.03 9.37
CA GLY A 204 2.18 -8.46 10.49
C GLY A 204 1.55 -9.81 10.25
N PHE A 205 0.28 -9.94 10.56
CA PHE A 205 -0.48 -11.19 10.43
C PHE A 205 -1.74 -10.97 9.61
N VAL A 206 -1.91 -11.76 8.58
CA VAL A 206 -3.06 -11.71 7.67
C VAL A 206 -4.09 -12.74 8.09
N ILE A 207 -5.36 -12.33 8.20
CA ILE A 207 -6.51 -13.23 8.32
C ILE A 207 -7.17 -13.33 6.96
N LEU A 208 -7.38 -14.55 6.48
CA LEU A 208 -7.94 -14.78 5.15
C LEU A 208 -9.47 -14.62 5.14
N LYS A 209 -9.99 -14.20 4.00
CA LYS A 209 -11.41 -14.20 3.66
C LYS A 209 -12.05 -15.54 4.03
N GLY A 210 -13.29 -15.54 4.52
CA GLY A 210 -14.01 -16.72 4.94
C GLY A 210 -13.74 -17.14 6.39
N SER A 211 -12.81 -16.51 7.09
CA SER A 211 -12.58 -16.74 8.52
C SER A 211 -13.78 -16.29 9.33
N ALA A 212 -14.25 -17.15 10.26
CA ALA A 212 -15.35 -16.83 11.15
C ALA A 212 -14.88 -15.93 12.30
N VAL A 213 -15.73 -14.98 12.69
CA VAL A 213 -15.42 -13.93 13.66
C VAL A 213 -16.50 -13.93 14.74
N ASN A 214 -16.12 -14.06 16.01
CA ASN A 214 -17.06 -13.98 17.13
C ASN A 214 -17.75 -12.60 17.16
N PRO A 215 -19.07 -12.47 16.97
CA PRO A 215 -19.73 -11.18 16.96
C PRO A 215 -19.70 -10.48 18.33
N ASN A 216 -19.52 -11.24 19.41
CA ASN A 216 -19.54 -10.73 20.76
C ASN A 216 -18.15 -10.28 21.21
N LEU A 217 -18.05 -9.04 21.67
CA LEU A 217 -16.86 -8.52 22.34
C LEU A 217 -16.99 -8.73 23.86
N ASN A 218 -15.94 -9.27 24.48
CA ASN A 218 -15.88 -9.37 25.93
C ASN A 218 -15.76 -7.95 26.54
N LYS A 219 -16.33 -7.73 27.74
CA LYS A 219 -16.24 -6.45 28.46
C LYS A 219 -14.80 -5.99 28.72
N SER A 220 -13.85 -6.91 28.82
CA SER A 220 -12.41 -6.65 28.99
C SER A 220 -11.63 -6.73 27.66
N CYS A 221 -12.29 -6.53 26.53
CA CYS A 221 -11.63 -6.57 25.24
C CYS A 221 -10.58 -5.43 25.12
N PRO A 222 -9.36 -5.73 24.66
CA PRO A 222 -8.33 -4.71 24.48
C PRO A 222 -8.76 -3.63 23.48
N ALA A 223 -8.41 -2.37 23.76
CA ALA A 223 -8.80 -1.22 22.93
C ALA A 223 -8.34 -1.33 21.47
N ASN A 224 -7.18 -1.94 21.20
CA ASN A 224 -6.71 -2.20 19.84
C ASN A 224 -7.59 -3.17 19.08
N VAL A 225 -8.13 -4.21 19.75
CA VAL A 225 -9.07 -5.15 19.14
C VAL A 225 -10.39 -4.45 18.79
N ILE A 226 -10.87 -3.58 19.68
CA ILE A 226 -12.09 -2.78 19.42
C ILE A 226 -11.89 -1.91 18.17
N ARG A 227 -10.77 -1.17 18.09
CA ARG A 227 -10.42 -0.34 16.91
C ARG A 227 -10.36 -1.16 15.63
N PHE A 228 -9.77 -2.36 15.65
CA PHE A 228 -9.74 -3.23 14.47
C PHE A 228 -11.13 -3.70 14.07
N ARG A 229 -12.00 -3.99 15.05
CA ARG A 229 -13.40 -4.36 14.78
C ARG A 229 -14.19 -3.20 14.18
N GLU A 230 -13.95 -1.98 14.61
CA GLU A 230 -14.52 -0.77 14.02
C GLU A 230 -14.00 -0.58 12.59
N LYS A 231 -12.67 -0.61 12.39
CA LYS A 231 -12.02 -0.43 11.09
C LYS A 231 -12.48 -1.46 10.05
N TYR A 232 -12.58 -2.72 10.41
CA TYR A 232 -12.91 -3.82 9.50
C TYR A 232 -14.36 -4.32 9.63
N GLY A 233 -15.22 -3.58 10.34
CA GLY A 233 -16.61 -3.96 10.59
C GLY A 233 -17.43 -4.16 9.32
N ASN A 234 -17.19 -3.35 8.29
CA ASN A 234 -17.84 -3.44 6.99
C ASN A 234 -17.38 -4.66 6.16
N GLN A 235 -16.28 -5.30 6.54
CA GLN A 235 -15.75 -6.51 5.91
C GLN A 235 -16.17 -7.79 6.64
N ILE A 236 -17.07 -7.69 7.62
CA ILE A 236 -17.68 -8.82 8.31
C ILE A 236 -19.12 -8.95 7.85
N ASP A 237 -19.46 -10.06 7.21
CA ASP A 237 -20.85 -10.40 6.92
C ASP A 237 -21.61 -10.64 8.23
N LYS A 238 -22.61 -9.82 8.51
CA LYS A 238 -23.38 -9.86 9.75
C LYS A 238 -24.26 -11.11 9.87
N ALA A 239 -24.66 -11.73 8.75
CA ALA A 239 -25.50 -12.92 8.76
C ALA A 239 -24.69 -14.19 9.05
N THR A 240 -23.50 -14.30 8.49
CA THR A 240 -22.63 -15.48 8.62
C THR A 240 -21.51 -15.29 9.63
N CYS A 241 -21.29 -14.06 10.11
CA CYS A 241 -20.17 -13.68 10.97
C CYS A 241 -18.81 -14.09 10.36
N THR A 242 -18.64 -13.94 9.03
CA THR A 242 -17.41 -14.30 8.33
C THR A 242 -16.79 -13.09 7.64
N LEU A 243 -15.47 -13.08 7.49
CA LEU A 243 -14.77 -12.07 6.72
C LEU A 243 -15.09 -12.20 5.23
N THR A 244 -15.55 -11.12 4.63
CA THR A 244 -15.78 -11.00 3.18
C THR A 244 -14.52 -10.70 2.39
N GLU A 245 -13.49 -10.19 3.05
CA GLU A 245 -12.19 -9.86 2.48
C GLU A 245 -11.06 -10.29 3.43
N THR A 246 -9.85 -10.38 2.87
CA THR A 246 -8.63 -10.64 3.64
C THR A 246 -8.17 -9.35 4.31
N ILE A 247 -7.81 -9.42 5.60
CA ILE A 247 -7.37 -8.27 6.40
C ILE A 247 -5.98 -8.45 6.98
N LEU A 248 -5.23 -7.35 7.14
CA LEU A 248 -3.91 -7.31 7.75
C LEU A 248 -3.99 -6.70 9.15
N LEU A 249 -3.44 -7.39 10.12
CA LEU A 249 -3.33 -6.96 11.50
C LEU A 249 -1.87 -6.93 11.96
N SER A 250 -1.57 -6.16 12.99
CA SER A 250 -0.20 -5.88 13.41
C SER A 250 0.55 -7.09 13.99
N SER A 251 -0.17 -8.13 14.44
CA SER A 251 0.46 -9.31 15.07
C SER A 251 -0.48 -10.52 15.13
N PRO A 252 0.06 -11.74 15.35
CA PRO A 252 -0.76 -12.94 15.59
C PRO A 252 -1.74 -12.81 16.76
N SER A 253 -1.35 -12.09 17.82
CA SER A 253 -2.22 -11.88 18.99
C SER A 253 -3.34 -10.88 18.71
N ALA A 254 -3.05 -9.83 17.93
CA ALA A 254 -4.09 -8.91 17.45
C ALA A 254 -5.10 -9.65 16.55
N ALA A 255 -4.63 -10.54 15.69
CA ALA A 255 -5.46 -11.39 14.85
C ALA A 255 -6.32 -12.35 15.65
N ALA A 256 -5.76 -13.05 16.64
CA ALA A 256 -6.51 -13.93 17.52
C ALA A 256 -7.56 -13.16 18.32
N GLY A 257 -7.21 -11.99 18.87
CA GLY A 257 -8.13 -11.10 19.58
C GLY A 257 -9.26 -10.61 18.68
N PHE A 258 -8.95 -10.24 17.44
CA PHE A 258 -9.94 -9.84 16.43
C PHE A 258 -10.95 -10.97 16.18
N ILE A 259 -10.51 -12.22 16.00
CA ILE A 259 -11.40 -13.38 15.82
C ILE A 259 -12.23 -13.66 17.07
N GLY A 260 -11.60 -13.72 18.24
CA GLY A 260 -12.23 -14.17 19.48
C GLY A 260 -13.00 -13.09 20.24
N GLY A 261 -12.80 -11.79 19.95
CA GLY A 261 -13.45 -10.67 20.65
C GLY A 261 -12.94 -10.46 22.07
N CYS A 262 -11.72 -10.90 22.39
CA CYS A 262 -11.10 -10.76 23.72
C CYS A 262 -9.56 -10.80 23.63
N SER A 263 -8.89 -10.68 24.78
CA SER A 263 -7.43 -10.82 24.84
C SER A 263 -7.03 -12.28 24.66
N LEU A 264 -6.29 -12.59 23.61
CA LEU A 264 -5.85 -13.95 23.28
C LEU A 264 -4.37 -13.99 22.92
N SER A 265 -3.72 -15.10 23.23
CA SER A 265 -2.33 -15.36 22.82
C SER A 265 -2.30 -16.01 21.43
N GLY A 266 -2.05 -15.19 20.40
CA GLY A 266 -1.98 -15.68 19.03
C GLY A 266 -0.86 -16.71 18.82
N ASN A 267 0.29 -16.53 19.46
CA ASN A 267 1.42 -17.46 19.32
C ASN A 267 1.12 -18.88 19.80
N ILE A 268 0.09 -19.05 20.64
CA ILE A 268 -0.35 -20.36 21.13
C ILE A 268 -1.51 -20.91 20.30
N LEU A 269 -2.44 -20.03 19.91
CA LEU A 269 -3.70 -20.42 19.25
C LEU A 269 -3.53 -20.70 17.76
N TRP A 270 -2.68 -19.93 17.08
CA TRP A 270 -2.39 -20.18 15.68
C TRP A 270 -1.49 -21.41 15.54
N LYS A 271 -1.91 -22.39 14.76
CA LYS A 271 -1.25 -23.68 14.57
C LYS A 271 -1.19 -24.01 13.08
N ASP A 272 -0.13 -24.72 12.69
CA ASP A 272 -0.02 -25.31 11.34
C ASP A 272 -0.98 -26.51 11.16
N GLU A 273 -1.01 -27.08 9.97
CA GLU A 273 -1.81 -28.26 9.65
C GLU A 273 -1.49 -29.48 10.53
N LYS A 274 -0.28 -29.53 11.09
CA LYS A 274 0.17 -30.60 12.01
C LYS A 274 -0.21 -30.33 13.46
N GLY A 275 -0.87 -29.21 13.77
CA GLY A 275 -1.23 -28.78 15.10
C GLY A 275 -0.09 -28.16 15.91
N THR A 276 1.05 -27.84 15.27
CA THR A 276 2.18 -27.18 15.92
C THR A 276 1.89 -25.71 16.07
N SER A 277 1.98 -25.17 17.30
CA SER A 277 1.72 -23.74 17.54
C SER A 277 2.80 -22.85 16.93
N LEU A 278 2.41 -21.62 16.55
CA LEU A 278 3.31 -20.61 16.00
C LEU A 278 4.56 -20.41 16.88
N LYS A 279 4.38 -20.41 18.21
CA LYS A 279 5.50 -20.32 19.16
C LYS A 279 6.54 -21.46 18.98
N LYS A 280 6.07 -22.68 18.75
CA LYS A 280 6.96 -23.83 18.54
C LYS A 280 7.64 -23.78 17.17
N LEU A 281 6.93 -23.34 16.14
CA LEU A 281 7.49 -23.15 14.80
C LEU A 281 8.64 -22.13 14.83
N GLU A 282 8.48 -21.00 15.53
CA GLU A 282 9.54 -20.01 15.71
C GLU A 282 10.76 -20.56 16.46
N GLN A 283 10.55 -21.39 17.46
CA GLN A 283 11.64 -22.01 18.21
C GLN A 283 12.41 -23.07 17.40
N SER A 284 11.78 -23.72 16.44
CA SER A 284 12.43 -24.73 15.59
C SER A 284 13.16 -24.13 14.38
N SER A 285 12.97 -22.84 14.10
CA SER A 285 13.62 -22.12 12.99
C SER A 285 14.89 -21.35 13.43
N LEU A 286 15.20 -21.38 14.73
CA LEU A 286 16.43 -20.84 15.35
C LEU A 286 17.46 -21.96 15.54
#